data_c7071ef2cefc1a254f3af77ff065ab48
#
_entry.id   c7071ef2cefc1a254f3af77ff065ab48
#
_cell.length_a   1.000
_cell.length_b   1.000
_cell.length_c   1.000
_cell.angle_alpha   90.00
_cell.angle_beta   90.00
_cell.angle_gamma   90.00
#
_symmetry.space_group_name_H-M   'P 1'
#
loop_
_entity.id
_entity.type
_entity.pdbx_description
1 polymer ?
#
loop_
_entity_poly.entity_id
_entity_poly.type
_entity_poly.pdbx_seq_one_letter_code
_entity_poly.pdbx_strand_id
1 'polypeptide(L)'
;ARFYAPLAVGNHVDHQLARAAAIALAEEGVPVTFYEDFPYAASADALVRALANPAPGGWRARRIALTSEELERKKQAIACYVSQNPVIFRHGPGMDEQVVEYALRVGEGRPAERLWDLVIGEATPALRSPSVS
;
A
#
# COMPACT_ATOMS: atom_id res chain seq x y z
N ALA A 1 -10.32 16.25 0.54
CA ALA A 1 -9.85 15.17 1.40
C ALA A 1 -9.32 14.01 0.57
N ARG A 2 -8.33 13.29 1.08
CA ARG A 2 -7.76 12.10 0.44
C ARG A 2 -8.08 10.88 1.28
N PHE A 3 -8.51 9.82 0.65
CA PHE A 3 -8.78 8.56 1.31
C PHE A 3 -7.58 7.63 1.19
N TYR A 4 -7.36 6.83 2.23
CA TYR A 4 -6.33 5.81 2.26
C TYR A 4 -6.99 4.44 2.43
N ALA A 5 -6.59 3.49 1.62
CA ALA A 5 -7.17 2.16 1.61
C ALA A 5 -6.08 1.08 1.54
N PRO A 6 -6.35 -0.14 2.00
CA PRO A 6 -5.38 -1.21 1.87
C PRO A 6 -5.25 -1.67 0.42
N LEU A 7 -4.03 -2.02 0.03
CA LEU A 7 -3.77 -2.64 -1.27
C LEU A 7 -4.28 -4.09 -1.32
N ALA A 8 -4.62 -4.64 -0.18
CA ALA A 8 -5.10 -6.02 0.04
C ALA A 8 -4.06 -7.09 -0.29
N VAL A 9 -2.81 -6.81 -0.02
CA VAL A 9 -1.76 -7.83 -0.05
C VAL A 9 -2.09 -8.86 1.05
N GLY A 10 -2.01 -10.14 0.72
CA GLY A 10 -2.38 -11.20 1.65
C GLY A 10 -3.83 -11.67 1.54
N ASN A 11 -4.63 -10.99 0.77
CA ASN A 11 -5.98 -11.43 0.36
C ASN A 11 -7.00 -11.58 1.50
N HIS A 12 -6.88 -10.81 2.57
CA HIS A 12 -7.92 -10.78 3.59
C HIS A 12 -9.23 -10.22 3.03
N VAL A 13 -10.34 -10.85 3.39
CA VAL A 13 -11.66 -10.54 2.81
C VAL A 13 -12.07 -9.09 3.05
N ASP A 14 -11.91 -8.61 4.26
CA ASP A 14 -12.23 -7.23 4.64
C ASP A 14 -11.34 -6.21 3.90
N HIS A 15 -10.07 -6.53 3.72
CA HIS A 15 -9.16 -5.68 2.94
C HIS A 15 -9.54 -5.69 1.46
N GLN A 16 -9.97 -6.82 0.91
CA GLN A 16 -10.44 -6.90 -0.47
C GLN A 16 -11.68 -6.05 -0.69
N LEU A 17 -12.62 -6.06 0.25
CA LEU A 17 -13.82 -5.25 0.19
C LEU A 17 -13.47 -3.75 0.25
N ALA A 18 -12.60 -3.37 1.16
CA ALA A 18 -12.14 -1.99 1.28
C ALA A 18 -11.43 -1.53 0.00
N ARG A 19 -10.59 -2.39 -0.56
CA ARG A 19 -9.90 -2.10 -1.83
C ARG A 19 -10.89 -1.91 -2.98
N ALA A 20 -11.86 -2.79 -3.11
CA ALA A 20 -12.86 -2.70 -4.18
C ALA A 20 -13.66 -1.40 -4.10
N ALA A 21 -14.09 -1.02 -2.90
CA ALA A 21 -14.79 0.24 -2.68
C ALA A 21 -13.90 1.44 -3.00
N ALA A 22 -12.64 1.39 -2.60
CA ALA A 22 -11.68 2.46 -2.86
C ALA A 22 -11.38 2.63 -4.36
N ILE A 23 -11.27 1.53 -5.10
CA ILE A 23 -11.09 1.58 -6.55
C ILE A 23 -12.30 2.24 -7.21
N ALA A 24 -13.52 1.87 -6.81
CA ALA A 24 -14.72 2.48 -7.35
C ALA A 24 -14.74 4.00 -7.09
N LEU A 25 -14.37 4.43 -5.90
CA LEU A 25 -14.27 5.85 -5.59
C LEU A 25 -13.21 6.55 -6.45
N ALA A 26 -12.07 5.91 -6.64
CA ALA A 26 -11.00 6.47 -7.47
C ALA A 26 -11.46 6.63 -8.93
N GLU A 27 -12.20 5.67 -9.44
CA GLU A 27 -12.77 5.74 -10.79
C GLU A 27 -13.78 6.88 -10.94
N GLU A 28 -14.42 7.29 -9.86
CA GLU A 28 -15.30 8.46 -9.83
C GLU A 28 -14.55 9.79 -9.62
N GLY A 29 -13.23 9.74 -9.55
CA GLY A 29 -12.41 10.94 -9.41
C GLY A 29 -12.08 11.33 -7.98
N VAL A 30 -12.43 10.51 -7.00
CA VAL A 30 -12.08 10.76 -5.60
C VAL A 30 -10.60 10.45 -5.38
N PRO A 31 -9.82 11.34 -4.75
CA PRO A 31 -8.41 11.07 -4.47
C PRO A 31 -8.25 9.93 -3.47
N VAL A 32 -7.70 8.82 -3.92
CA VAL A 32 -7.45 7.64 -3.09
C VAL A 32 -5.98 7.23 -3.22
N THR A 33 -5.37 6.86 -2.12
CA THR A 33 -4.02 6.32 -2.05
C THR A 33 -4.08 4.97 -1.32
N PHE A 34 -3.31 4.01 -1.81
CA PHE A 34 -3.32 2.65 -1.27
C PHE A 34 -2.02 2.39 -0.51
N TYR A 35 -2.14 1.81 0.67
CA TYR A 35 -0.98 1.42 1.48
C TYR A 35 -0.74 -0.09 1.39
N GLU A 36 0.50 -0.48 1.62
CA GLU A 36 0.90 -1.89 1.64
C GLU A 36 0.53 -2.53 2.97
N ASP A 37 -0.13 -3.67 2.89
CA ASP A 37 -0.60 -4.43 4.05
C ASP A 37 0.60 -5.17 4.66
N PHE A 38 1.22 -4.58 5.65
CA PHE A 38 2.33 -5.20 6.38
C PHE A 38 1.79 -6.17 7.45
N PRO A 39 2.37 -7.36 7.66
CA PRO A 39 3.64 -7.83 7.06
C PRO A 39 3.50 -8.56 5.72
N TYR A 40 2.32 -8.71 5.18
CA TYR A 40 2.07 -9.50 3.97
C TYR A 40 2.81 -8.96 2.75
N ALA A 41 2.92 -7.65 2.64
CA ALA A 41 3.64 -7.00 1.54
C ALA A 41 5.16 -7.25 1.57
N ALA A 42 5.68 -7.81 2.65
CA ALA A 42 7.08 -8.24 2.70
C ALA A 42 7.37 -9.39 1.74
N SER A 43 6.35 -10.15 1.34
CA SER A 43 6.47 -11.12 0.25
C SER A 43 6.37 -10.41 -1.09
N ALA A 44 7.46 -10.43 -1.86
CA ALA A 44 7.50 -9.80 -3.17
C ALA A 44 6.45 -10.39 -4.12
N ASP A 45 6.25 -11.70 -4.09
CA ASP A 45 5.27 -12.36 -4.93
C ASP A 45 3.83 -11.95 -4.58
N ALA A 46 3.54 -11.82 -3.29
CA ALA A 46 2.22 -11.38 -2.85
C ALA A 46 1.93 -9.94 -3.29
N LEU A 47 2.94 -9.06 -3.20
CA LEU A 47 2.83 -7.69 -3.66
C LEU A 47 2.60 -7.62 -5.17
N VAL A 48 3.36 -8.38 -5.96
CA VAL A 48 3.19 -8.44 -7.42
C VAL A 48 1.77 -8.89 -7.77
N ARG A 49 1.25 -9.91 -7.11
CA ARG A 49 -0.12 -10.36 -7.34
C ARG A 49 -1.15 -9.28 -7.02
N ALA A 50 -0.96 -8.55 -5.94
CA ALA A 50 -1.87 -7.47 -5.58
C ALA A 50 -1.86 -6.34 -6.62
N LEU A 51 -0.70 -6.06 -7.20
CA LEU A 51 -0.53 -5.00 -8.20
C LEU A 51 -0.95 -5.43 -9.61
N ALA A 52 -1.21 -6.71 -9.84
CA ALA A 52 -1.65 -7.20 -11.14
C ALA A 52 -3.06 -6.74 -11.49
N ASN A 53 -3.86 -6.34 -10.53
CA ASN A 53 -5.23 -5.90 -10.73
C ASN A 53 -5.46 -4.52 -10.07
N PRO A 54 -6.30 -3.67 -10.65
CA PRO A 54 -6.87 -3.81 -11.98
C PRO A 54 -5.81 -3.59 -13.05
N ALA A 55 -5.71 -4.52 -13.96
CA ALA A 55 -4.85 -4.37 -15.12
C ALA A 55 -5.63 -3.62 -16.20
N PRO A 56 -4.96 -3.04 -17.16
CA PRO A 56 -3.54 -2.78 -17.30
C PRO A 56 -3.12 -1.36 -16.91
N GLY A 57 -4.00 -0.54 -16.38
CA GLY A 57 -3.67 0.85 -16.07
C GLY A 57 -2.46 0.97 -15.15
N GLY A 58 -2.37 0.01 -14.27
CA GLY A 58 -1.23 -0.09 -13.42
C GLY A 58 -1.29 0.83 -12.21
N TRP A 59 -0.20 0.84 -11.52
CA TRP A 59 -0.04 1.51 -10.26
C TRP A 59 1.21 2.39 -10.30
N ARG A 60 1.14 3.53 -9.64
CA ARG A 60 2.29 4.42 -9.47
C ARG A 60 2.72 4.41 -8.02
N ALA A 61 3.97 4.04 -7.79
CA ALA A 61 4.54 4.01 -6.46
C ALA A 61 4.99 5.40 -6.03
N ARG A 62 4.79 5.72 -4.76
CA ARG A 62 5.40 6.88 -4.09
C ARG A 62 6.04 6.40 -2.81
N ARG A 63 7.28 6.82 -2.58
CA ARG A 63 7.98 6.56 -1.33
C ARG A 63 7.91 7.79 -0.44
N ILE A 64 7.65 7.56 0.84
CA ILE A 64 7.66 8.59 1.86
C ILE A 64 8.75 8.23 2.85
N ALA A 65 9.77 9.07 2.94
CA ALA A 65 10.85 8.86 3.90
C ALA A 65 10.31 8.97 5.32
N LEU A 66 10.77 8.07 6.20
CA LEU A 66 10.44 8.09 7.61
C LEU A 66 11.64 8.54 8.41
N THR A 67 11.41 9.47 9.34
CA THR A 67 12.42 9.79 10.34
C THR A 67 12.54 8.63 11.32
N SER A 68 13.61 8.61 12.10
CA SER A 68 13.77 7.59 13.17
C SER A 68 12.63 7.67 14.17
N GLU A 69 12.15 8.86 14.48
CA GLU A 69 11.03 9.07 15.38
C GLU A 69 9.72 8.52 14.81
N GLU A 70 9.45 8.77 13.53
CA GLU A 70 8.27 8.25 12.86
C GLU A 70 8.27 6.73 12.78
N LEU A 71 9.42 6.13 12.51
CA LEU A 71 9.58 4.68 12.51
C LEU A 71 9.31 4.10 13.90
N GLU A 72 9.80 4.75 14.94
CA GLU A 72 9.54 4.32 16.31
C GLU A 72 8.06 4.41 16.67
N ARG A 73 7.39 5.48 16.27
CA ARG A 73 5.94 5.64 16.46
C ARG A 73 5.17 4.56 15.73
N LYS A 74 5.60 4.19 14.52
CA LYS A 74 4.98 3.10 13.77
C LYS A 74 5.07 1.78 14.54
N LYS A 75 6.25 1.46 15.07
CA LYS A 75 6.44 0.25 15.87
C LYS A 75 5.53 0.25 17.10
N GLN A 76 5.45 1.38 17.81
CA GLN A 76 4.58 1.52 18.95
C GLN A 76 3.11 1.33 18.62
N ALA A 77 2.66 1.88 17.49
CA ALA A 77 1.29 1.72 17.03
C ALA A 77 0.96 0.25 16.72
N ILE A 78 1.86 -0.45 16.04
CA ILE A 78 1.69 -1.87 15.75
C ILE A 78 1.67 -2.69 17.05
N ALA A 79 2.51 -2.36 18.00
CA ALA A 79 2.58 -3.05 19.29
C ALA A 79 1.29 -2.96 20.10
N CYS A 80 0.43 -1.98 19.81
CA CYS A 80 -0.87 -1.87 20.47
C CYS A 80 -1.84 -3.00 20.12
N TYR A 81 -1.61 -3.71 19.01
CA TYR A 81 -2.45 -4.84 18.61
C TYR A 81 -1.99 -6.14 19.28
N VAL A 82 -2.06 -6.16 20.60
CA VAL A 82 -1.49 -7.26 21.42
C VAL A 82 -2.09 -8.63 21.10
N SER A 83 -3.36 -8.70 20.74
CA SER A 83 -4.03 -9.97 20.46
C SER A 83 -3.61 -10.56 19.10
N GLN A 84 -3.19 -9.71 18.16
CA GLN A 84 -2.86 -10.11 16.80
C GLN A 84 -1.35 -10.32 16.58
N ASN A 85 -0.52 -9.60 17.29
CA ASN A 85 0.93 -9.64 17.09
C ASN A 85 1.54 -11.04 17.20
N PRO A 86 1.18 -11.87 18.18
CA PRO A 86 1.73 -13.22 18.27
C PRO A 86 1.37 -14.12 17.08
N VAL A 87 0.24 -13.85 16.42
CA VAL A 87 -0.18 -14.59 15.23
C VAL A 87 0.48 -14.05 13.97
N ILE A 88 0.48 -12.74 13.81
CA ILE A 88 1.00 -12.05 12.62
C ILE A 88 2.52 -12.21 12.50
N PHE A 89 3.24 -12.08 13.61
CA PHE A 89 4.70 -12.10 13.63
C PHE A 89 5.28 -13.40 14.21
N ARG A 90 4.55 -14.50 14.07
CA ARG A 90 4.97 -15.81 14.62
C ARG A 90 6.16 -16.43 13.90
N HIS A 91 6.41 -16.03 12.67
CA HIS A 91 7.50 -16.56 11.85
C HIS A 91 8.61 -15.52 11.70
N GLY A 92 9.86 -16.00 11.87
CA GLY A 92 11.04 -15.17 11.69
C GLY A 92 11.35 -14.25 12.89
N PRO A 93 12.03 -13.13 12.64
CA PRO A 93 12.38 -12.16 13.69
C PRO A 93 11.15 -11.54 14.34
N GLY A 94 11.35 -10.90 15.48
CA GLY A 94 10.28 -10.20 16.18
C GLY A 94 9.68 -9.04 15.38
N MET A 95 8.56 -8.52 15.86
CA MET A 95 7.82 -7.45 15.17
C MET A 95 8.70 -6.24 14.87
N ASP A 96 9.46 -5.76 15.86
CA ASP A 96 10.31 -4.58 15.70
C ASP A 96 11.33 -4.76 14.57
N GLU A 97 11.99 -5.92 14.53
CA GLU A 97 12.97 -6.19 13.49
C GLU A 97 12.34 -6.28 12.11
N GLN A 98 11.18 -6.91 12.00
CA GLN A 98 10.46 -7.03 10.72
C GLN A 98 10.02 -5.68 10.19
N VAL A 99 9.52 -4.79 11.06
CA VAL A 99 9.09 -3.43 10.70
C VAL A 99 10.28 -2.63 10.17
N VAL A 100 11.40 -2.65 10.89
CA VAL A 100 12.60 -1.91 10.51
C VAL A 100 13.17 -2.44 9.19
N GLU A 101 13.31 -3.76 9.08
CA GLU A 101 13.85 -4.40 7.88
C GLU A 101 13.02 -4.06 6.64
N TYR A 102 11.69 -4.14 6.77
CA TYR A 102 10.80 -3.80 5.66
C TYR A 102 10.93 -2.32 5.27
N ALA A 103 10.95 -1.41 6.24
CA ALA A 103 11.11 0.01 5.97
C ALA A 103 12.42 0.34 5.27
N LEU A 104 13.51 -0.29 5.68
CA LEU A 104 14.82 -0.12 5.05
C LEU A 104 14.86 -0.69 3.64
N ARG A 105 14.21 -1.81 3.40
CA ARG A 105 14.14 -2.42 2.08
C ARG A 105 13.34 -1.54 1.11
N VAL A 106 12.21 -1.04 1.53
CA VAL A 106 11.37 -0.12 0.73
C VAL A 106 12.12 1.16 0.40
N GLY A 107 12.87 1.69 1.35
CA GLY A 107 13.63 2.92 1.20
C GLY A 107 15.05 2.75 0.66
N GLU A 108 15.44 1.54 0.29
CA GLU A 108 16.77 1.25 -0.27
C GLU A 108 17.91 1.71 0.66
N GLY A 109 17.79 1.37 1.93
CA GLY A 109 18.77 1.68 2.96
C GLY A 109 18.40 2.81 3.89
N ARG A 110 17.32 3.52 3.62
CA ARG A 110 16.74 4.54 4.51
C ARG A 110 15.29 4.20 4.79
N PRO A 111 14.82 4.33 6.04
CA PRO A 111 13.45 3.96 6.36
C PRO A 111 12.45 4.74 5.50
N ALA A 112 11.51 4.03 4.90
CA ALA A 112 10.47 4.63 4.09
C ALA A 112 9.20 3.77 4.11
N GLU A 113 8.09 4.38 3.78
CA GLU A 113 6.87 3.70 3.40
C GLU A 113 6.64 3.89 1.90
N ARG A 114 5.97 2.92 1.30
CA ARG A 114 5.59 3.01 -0.10
C ARG A 114 4.08 3.01 -0.20
N LEU A 115 3.58 4.00 -0.92
CA LEU A 115 2.17 4.17 -1.21
C LEU A 115 1.94 4.01 -2.71
N TRP A 116 0.73 3.67 -3.06
CA TRP A 116 0.37 3.40 -4.45
C TRP A 116 -0.83 4.22 -4.87
N ASP A 117 -0.72 4.85 -6.02
CA ASP A 117 -1.83 5.54 -6.66
C ASP A 117 -2.24 4.75 -7.90
N LEU A 118 -3.55 4.55 -8.07
CA LEU A 118 -4.07 3.87 -9.23
C LEU A 118 -4.04 4.83 -10.43
N VAL A 119 -3.49 4.37 -11.54
CA VAL A 119 -3.42 5.15 -12.77
C VAL A 119 -4.76 5.02 -13.49
N ILE A 120 -5.58 6.07 -13.42
CA ILE A 120 -6.91 6.11 -14.03
C ILE A 120 -6.99 7.28 -14.98
N GLY A 121 -7.46 7.01 -16.18
CA GLY A 121 -7.76 8.03 -17.14
C GLY A 121 -6.58 8.68 -17.82
N GLU A 122 -5.36 8.23 -17.59
CA GLU A 122 -4.19 8.81 -18.24
C GLU A 122 -4.16 8.55 -19.75
N ALA A 123 -4.76 7.47 -20.19
CA ALA A 123 -4.91 7.20 -21.60
C ALA A 123 -6.04 8.01 -22.26
N THR A 124 -6.93 8.56 -21.44
CA THR A 124 -8.12 9.27 -21.91
C THR A 124 -7.84 10.66 -22.46
N PRO A 125 -6.88 11.43 -21.93
CA PRO A 125 -6.61 12.77 -22.46
C PRO A 125 -6.31 12.79 -23.95
N ALA A 126 -5.58 11.80 -24.43
CA ALA A 126 -5.30 11.68 -25.85
C ALA A 126 -6.55 11.48 -26.70
N LEU A 127 -7.54 10.76 -26.17
CA LEU A 127 -8.80 10.53 -26.85
C LEU A 127 -9.71 11.75 -26.80
N ARG A 128 -9.57 12.59 -25.80
CA ARG A 128 -10.36 13.81 -25.65
C ARG A 128 -9.85 14.95 -26.51
N SER A 129 -8.56 14.99 -26.78
CA SER A 129 -7.95 16.07 -27.55
C SER A 129 -8.59 16.27 -28.92
N PRO A 130 -8.82 15.21 -29.71
CA PRO A 130 -9.45 15.38 -31.01
C PRO A 130 -10.86 15.91 -30.93
N SER A 131 -11.58 15.62 -29.90
CA SER A 131 -12.96 16.02 -29.76
C SER A 131 -13.14 17.52 -29.50
N VAL A 132 -12.10 18.20 -29.09
CA VAL A 132 -12.13 19.62 -28.82
C VAL A 132 -12.14 20.43 -30.11
N SER A 133 -11.53 19.92 -31.13
CA SER A 133 -11.55 20.59 -32.43
C SER A 133 -12.89 20.42 -33.18
#